data_2d15847d90334a82c6b888e33c57dfce
#
_entry.id   2d15847d90334a82c6b888e33c57dfce
#
_cell.length_a   1.000
_cell.length_b   1.000
_cell.length_c   1.000
_cell.angle_alpha   90.00
_cell.angle_beta   90.00
_cell.angle_gamma   90.00
#
_symmetry.space_group_name_H-M   'P 1'
#
loop_
_entity.id
_entity.type
_entity.pdbx_description
1 polymer ?
#
loop_
_entity_poly.entity_id
_entity_poly.type
_entity_poly.pdbx_seq_one_letter_code
_entity_poly.pdbx_strand_id
1 'polypeptide(L)'
;QRLSFLPKHFGTMMIRAEQAIYNTLKVMCSSYEGGYWRFYELSNRGFYLAPDMDEPLPIYVEGNGYDGEVSADAAGIITTLCVLNQLCWKTKSDKTIQQYYLLRDYIEYHKEAADIYAAID
;
A
#
# COMPACT_ATOMS: atom_id res chain seq x y z
N GLN A 1 4.05 -17.00 -5.87
CA GLN A 1 5.07 -16.48 -4.99
C GLN A 1 5.34 -15.01 -5.23
N ARG A 2 5.62 -14.31 -4.16
CA ARG A 2 5.83 -12.89 -4.23
C ARG A 2 6.98 -12.50 -5.16
N LEU A 3 8.13 -13.15 -4.99
CA LEU A 3 9.30 -12.82 -5.78
C LEU A 3 9.12 -13.12 -7.26
N SER A 4 8.38 -14.18 -7.59
CA SER A 4 8.14 -14.49 -8.99
C SER A 4 7.12 -13.55 -9.60
N PHE A 5 6.23 -12.96 -8.79
CA PHE A 5 5.22 -12.04 -9.28
C PHE A 5 5.78 -10.63 -9.51
N LEU A 6 6.64 -10.15 -8.60
CA LEU A 6 7.10 -8.77 -8.63
C LEU A 6 7.76 -8.37 -9.96
N PRO A 7 8.66 -9.17 -10.53
CA PRO A 7 9.31 -8.78 -11.78
C PRO A 7 8.35 -8.61 -12.95
N LYS A 8 7.21 -9.31 -12.94
CA LYS A 8 6.23 -9.15 -13.99
C LYS A 8 5.69 -7.74 -14.08
N HIS A 9 5.64 -7.04 -12.96
CA HIS A 9 5.00 -5.73 -12.90
C HIS A 9 5.98 -4.59 -12.93
N PHE A 10 7.10 -4.70 -12.21
CA PHE A 10 8.01 -3.57 -12.06
C PHE A 10 9.47 -3.92 -12.27
N GLY A 11 9.79 -5.20 -12.51
CA GLY A 11 11.18 -5.58 -12.63
C GLY A 11 11.96 -5.31 -11.34
N THR A 12 13.17 -4.82 -11.48
CA THR A 12 14.03 -4.58 -10.31
C THR A 12 13.53 -3.47 -9.40
N MET A 13 12.67 -2.59 -9.90
CA MET A 13 12.12 -1.52 -9.08
C MET A 13 11.25 -2.04 -7.95
N MET A 14 10.68 -3.23 -8.12
CA MET A 14 9.73 -3.72 -7.13
C MET A 14 10.38 -4.04 -5.79
N ILE A 15 11.64 -4.45 -5.78
CA ILE A 15 12.32 -4.72 -4.51
C ILE A 15 12.40 -3.43 -3.69
N ARG A 16 12.70 -2.31 -4.35
CA ARG A 16 12.75 -1.01 -3.68
C ARG A 16 11.37 -0.58 -3.22
N ALA A 17 10.35 -0.84 -4.05
CA ALA A 17 8.99 -0.49 -3.69
C ALA A 17 8.53 -1.27 -2.46
N GLU A 18 8.85 -2.55 -2.40
CA GLU A 18 8.50 -3.38 -1.26
C GLU A 18 9.13 -2.84 0.02
N GLN A 19 10.41 -2.51 -0.03
CA GLN A 19 11.09 -1.95 1.12
C GLN A 19 10.50 -0.61 1.54
N ALA A 20 10.16 0.23 0.56
CA ALA A 20 9.55 1.51 0.83
C ALA A 20 8.17 1.36 1.48
N ILE A 21 7.40 0.35 1.08
CA ILE A 21 6.10 0.09 1.68
C ILE A 21 6.27 -0.28 3.15
N TYR A 22 7.22 -1.16 3.46
CA TYR A 22 7.48 -1.53 4.85
C TYR A 22 7.89 -0.31 5.68
N ASN A 23 8.78 0.50 5.14
CA ASN A 23 9.26 1.68 5.85
C ASN A 23 8.16 2.72 6.04
N THR A 24 7.28 2.85 5.06
CA THR A 24 6.16 3.79 5.15
C THR A 24 5.23 3.41 6.30
N LEU A 25 4.95 2.11 6.46
CA LEU A 25 4.10 1.70 7.57
C LEU A 25 4.76 2.01 8.92
N LYS A 26 6.06 1.81 9.02
CA LYS A 26 6.76 2.13 10.28
C LYS A 26 6.65 3.61 10.64
N VAL A 27 6.64 4.47 9.63
CA VAL A 27 6.47 5.91 9.85
C VAL A 27 5.04 6.23 10.27
N MET A 28 4.05 5.62 9.62
CA MET A 28 2.64 5.91 9.89
C MET A 28 2.13 5.26 11.17
N CYS A 29 2.77 4.17 11.59
CA CYS A 29 2.30 3.38 12.74
C CYS A 29 3.49 3.11 13.65
N SER A 30 3.66 3.95 14.67
CA SER A 30 4.82 3.86 15.55
C SER A 30 4.86 2.58 16.37
N SER A 31 3.72 1.95 16.58
CA SER A 31 3.65 0.70 17.34
C SER A 31 3.93 -0.55 16.49
N TYR A 32 4.07 -0.40 15.17
CA TYR A 32 4.31 -1.54 14.30
C TYR A 32 5.75 -2.03 14.48
N GLU A 33 5.91 -3.32 14.78
CA GLU A 33 7.21 -3.89 15.09
C GLU A 33 7.72 -4.86 14.04
N GLY A 34 7.08 -4.90 12.87
CA GLY A 34 7.50 -5.79 11.82
C GLY A 34 6.69 -7.07 11.80
N GLY A 35 7.10 -8.00 10.95
CA GLY A 35 6.39 -9.25 10.78
C GLY A 35 6.31 -9.62 9.32
N TYR A 36 5.48 -10.60 9.05
CA TYR A 36 5.29 -11.06 7.68
C TYR A 36 4.27 -10.20 6.97
N TRP A 37 4.42 -10.11 5.63
CA TRP A 37 3.51 -9.41 4.75
C TRP A 37 2.96 -10.37 3.74
N ARG A 38 1.72 -10.12 3.29
CA ARG A 38 1.10 -10.88 2.23
C ARG A 38 1.01 -10.03 0.98
N PHE A 39 1.10 -10.69 -0.16
CA PHE A 39 0.93 -10.07 -1.45
C PHE A 39 -0.45 -10.42 -1.99
N TYR A 40 -1.21 -9.40 -2.37
CA TYR A 40 -2.56 -9.59 -2.91
C TYR A 40 -2.60 -9.10 -4.34
N GLU A 41 -3.09 -9.96 -5.23
CA GLU A 41 -3.34 -9.57 -6.60
C GLU A 41 -4.85 -9.41 -6.78
N LEU A 42 -5.25 -8.26 -7.36
CA LEU A 42 -6.65 -7.95 -7.53
C LEU A 42 -7.17 -8.48 -8.86
N SER A 43 -8.48 -8.67 -8.96
CA SER A 43 -9.08 -9.16 -10.19
C SER A 43 -8.89 -8.21 -11.36
N ASN A 44 -8.67 -6.92 -11.07
CA ASN A 44 -8.43 -5.93 -12.12
C ASN A 44 -6.94 -5.82 -12.51
N ARG A 45 -6.11 -6.73 -12.00
CA ARG A 45 -4.67 -6.79 -12.26
C ARG A 45 -3.85 -5.81 -11.45
N GLY A 46 -4.47 -5.09 -10.52
CA GLY A 46 -3.75 -4.31 -9.53
C GLY A 46 -3.22 -5.19 -8.41
N PHE A 47 -2.52 -4.60 -7.46
CA PHE A 47 -1.97 -5.36 -6.33
C PHE A 47 -1.77 -4.46 -5.13
N TYR A 48 -1.60 -5.07 -3.96
CA TYR A 48 -1.10 -4.39 -2.79
C TYR A 48 -0.46 -5.40 -1.85
N LEU A 49 0.35 -4.91 -0.93
CA LEU A 49 0.92 -5.71 0.14
C LEU A 49 0.30 -5.26 1.46
N ALA A 50 0.15 -6.20 2.39
CA ALA A 50 -0.40 -5.88 3.70
C ALA A 50 0.23 -6.76 4.76
N PRO A 51 0.39 -6.24 6.00
CA PRO A 51 0.91 -7.07 7.08
C PRO A 51 -0.03 -8.25 7.35
N ASP A 52 0.55 -9.40 7.63
CA ASP A 52 -0.20 -10.61 7.95
C ASP A 52 -0.46 -10.66 9.45
N MET A 53 -1.47 -9.92 9.89
CA MET A 53 -1.82 -9.84 11.30
C MET A 53 -3.29 -9.49 11.44
N ASP A 54 -3.87 -9.83 12.57
CA ASP A 54 -5.30 -9.62 12.82
C ASP A 54 -5.61 -8.34 13.58
N GLU A 55 -4.65 -7.84 14.34
CA GLU A 55 -4.90 -6.65 15.16
C GLU A 55 -5.01 -5.39 14.31
N PRO A 56 -5.94 -4.50 14.64
CA PRO A 56 -6.00 -3.21 13.98
C PRO A 56 -4.75 -2.40 14.27
N LEU A 57 -4.43 -1.48 13.36
CA LEU A 57 -3.24 -0.66 13.47
C LEU A 57 -3.63 0.82 13.56
N PRO A 58 -3.09 1.55 14.55
CA PRO A 58 -3.27 3.00 14.58
C PRO A 58 -2.39 3.64 13.52
N ILE A 59 -3.00 4.41 12.64
CA ILE A 59 -2.32 5.04 11.52
C ILE A 59 -2.40 6.55 11.66
N TYR A 60 -1.26 7.22 11.56
CA TYR A 60 -1.20 8.67 11.50
C TYR A 60 -0.49 9.10 10.23
N VAL A 61 -1.13 9.95 9.44
CA VAL A 61 -0.55 10.44 8.20
C VAL A 61 -0.25 11.92 8.40
N GLU A 62 1.01 12.24 8.55
CA GLU A 62 1.43 13.60 8.88
C GLU A 62 0.99 14.62 7.83
N GLY A 63 1.08 14.26 6.56
CA GLY A 63 0.82 15.20 5.48
C GLY A 63 -0.60 15.74 5.45
N ASN A 64 -1.60 14.91 5.81
CA ASN A 64 -2.99 15.36 5.77
C ASN A 64 -3.69 15.29 7.12
N GLY A 65 -2.97 14.89 8.17
CA GLY A 65 -3.52 14.87 9.52
C GLY A 65 -4.45 13.71 9.82
N TYR A 66 -4.56 12.73 8.94
CA TYR A 66 -5.38 11.57 9.25
C TYR A 66 -4.85 10.85 10.49
N ASP A 67 -5.74 10.50 11.40
CA ASP A 67 -5.38 9.83 12.65
C ASP A 67 -6.51 8.88 12.99
N GLY A 68 -6.31 7.59 12.77
CA GLY A 68 -7.36 6.62 12.98
C GLY A 68 -6.81 5.21 13.08
N GLU A 69 -7.70 4.27 13.34
CA GLU A 69 -7.34 2.87 13.46
C GLU A 69 -7.98 2.09 12.33
N VAL A 70 -7.17 1.30 11.62
CA VAL A 70 -7.66 0.51 10.48
C VAL A 70 -7.13 -0.90 10.59
N SER A 71 -7.73 -1.83 9.83
CA SER A 71 -7.22 -3.18 9.76
C SER A 71 -5.84 -3.21 9.10
N ALA A 72 -5.12 -4.30 9.32
CA ALA A 72 -3.83 -4.51 8.65
C ALA A 72 -4.02 -4.49 7.13
N ASP A 73 -5.13 -5.03 6.65
CA ASP A 73 -5.44 -5.03 5.23
C ASP A 73 -5.54 -3.61 4.69
N ALA A 74 -6.32 -2.76 5.36
CA ALA A 74 -6.46 -1.37 4.94
C ALA A 74 -5.15 -0.60 5.08
N ALA A 75 -4.38 -0.86 6.14
CA ALA A 75 -3.08 -0.23 6.31
C ALA A 75 -2.15 -0.56 5.15
N GLY A 76 -2.19 -1.81 4.68
CA GLY A 76 -1.40 -2.22 3.52
C GLY A 76 -1.79 -1.47 2.26
N ILE A 77 -3.08 -1.30 2.03
CA ILE A 77 -3.56 -0.54 0.87
C ILE A 77 -3.08 0.90 0.95
N ILE A 78 -3.20 1.52 2.12
CA ILE A 78 -2.78 2.90 2.32
C ILE A 78 -1.30 3.06 2.01
N THR A 79 -0.46 2.20 2.58
CA THR A 79 0.99 2.32 2.39
C THR A 79 1.41 1.99 0.96
N THR A 80 0.76 0.99 0.34
CA THR A 80 1.06 0.65 -1.04
C THR A 80 0.72 1.81 -1.98
N LEU A 81 -0.45 2.43 -1.78
CA LEU A 81 -0.84 3.58 -2.59
C LEU A 81 0.11 4.75 -2.40
N CYS A 82 0.53 4.99 -1.17
CA CYS A 82 1.46 6.07 -0.89
C CYS A 82 2.77 5.89 -1.66
N VAL A 83 3.30 4.67 -1.65
CA VAL A 83 4.55 4.38 -2.36
C VAL A 83 4.36 4.44 -3.87
N LEU A 84 3.26 3.88 -4.37
CA LEU A 84 2.96 3.95 -5.81
C LEU A 84 2.86 5.41 -6.27
N ASN A 85 2.22 6.25 -5.46
CA ASN A 85 2.12 7.67 -5.80
C ASN A 85 3.50 8.31 -5.90
N GLN A 86 4.37 8.03 -4.95
CA GLN A 86 5.73 8.57 -4.99
C GLN A 86 6.49 8.08 -6.22
N LEU A 87 6.33 6.80 -6.55
CA LEU A 87 6.98 6.23 -7.73
C LEU A 87 6.44 6.83 -9.02
N CYS A 88 5.15 7.16 -9.09
CA CYS A 88 4.59 7.82 -10.26
C CYS A 88 5.29 9.14 -10.55
N TRP A 89 5.52 9.94 -9.52
CA TRP A 89 6.20 11.22 -9.68
C TRP A 89 7.66 11.03 -10.01
N LYS A 90 8.30 10.01 -9.42
CA LYS A 90 9.73 9.80 -9.58
C LYS A 90 10.08 9.20 -10.93
N THR A 91 9.32 8.20 -11.38
CA THR A 91 9.65 7.47 -12.60
C THR A 91 8.87 7.95 -13.82
N LYS A 92 7.67 8.49 -13.59
CA LYS A 92 6.74 8.89 -14.64
C LYS A 92 6.44 7.75 -15.60
N SER A 93 6.50 6.52 -15.09
CA SER A 93 6.26 5.31 -15.86
C SER A 93 4.75 5.09 -16.01
N ASP A 94 4.31 4.86 -17.26
CA ASP A 94 2.89 4.58 -17.52
C ASP A 94 2.41 3.35 -16.76
N LYS A 95 3.27 2.34 -16.66
CA LYS A 95 2.91 1.12 -15.95
C LYS A 95 2.68 1.38 -14.45
N THR A 96 3.53 2.19 -13.85
CA THR A 96 3.37 2.55 -12.44
C THR A 96 2.11 3.37 -12.22
N ILE A 97 1.84 4.32 -13.10
CA ILE A 97 0.64 5.14 -13.02
C ILE A 97 -0.59 4.27 -13.14
N GLN A 98 -0.58 3.32 -14.06
CA GLN A 98 -1.69 2.38 -14.22
C GLN A 98 -1.92 1.59 -12.93
N GLN A 99 -0.86 1.09 -12.32
CA GLN A 99 -0.98 0.30 -11.10
C GLN A 99 -1.54 1.13 -9.95
N TYR A 100 -1.15 2.39 -9.86
CA TYR A 100 -1.72 3.28 -8.86
C TYR A 100 -3.25 3.36 -9.00
N TYR A 101 -3.73 3.59 -10.22
CA TYR A 101 -5.16 3.74 -10.43
C TYR A 101 -5.92 2.42 -10.30
N LEU A 102 -5.31 1.30 -10.67
CA LEU A 102 -5.97 0.01 -10.49
C LEU A 102 -6.23 -0.27 -9.01
N LEU A 103 -5.25 0.02 -8.16
CA LEU A 103 -5.44 -0.17 -6.72
C LEU A 103 -6.44 0.85 -6.18
N ARG A 104 -6.36 2.10 -6.63
CA ARG A 104 -7.28 3.14 -6.16
C ARG A 104 -8.73 2.79 -6.52
N ASP A 105 -8.94 2.22 -7.71
CA ASP A 105 -10.28 1.81 -8.13
C ASP A 105 -10.86 0.72 -7.25
N TYR A 106 -10.01 -0.13 -6.68
CA TYR A 106 -10.47 -1.19 -5.79
C TYR A 106 -11.02 -0.68 -4.47
N ILE A 107 -10.57 0.51 -4.02
CA ILE A 107 -10.91 0.99 -2.68
C ILE A 107 -12.42 1.08 -2.47
N GLU A 108 -13.17 1.47 -3.49
CA GLU A 108 -14.62 1.66 -3.33
C GLU A 108 -15.34 0.37 -2.92
N TYR A 109 -14.72 -0.79 -3.17
CA TYR A 109 -15.30 -2.09 -2.80
C TYR A 109 -14.85 -2.57 -1.43
N HIS A 110 -13.99 -1.80 -0.76
CA HIS A 110 -13.45 -2.19 0.54
C HIS A 110 -14.36 -1.69 1.65
N LYS A 111 -14.54 -2.52 2.68
CA LYS A 111 -15.42 -2.12 3.79
C LYS A 111 -14.89 -0.92 4.58
N GLU A 112 -13.58 -0.64 4.47
CA GLU A 112 -12.98 0.51 5.14
C GLU A 112 -12.64 1.63 4.15
N ALA A 113 -13.42 1.73 3.07
CA ALA A 113 -13.14 2.70 2.02
C ALA A 113 -13.01 4.13 2.54
N ALA A 114 -13.90 4.52 3.45
CA ALA A 114 -13.89 5.89 3.97
C ALA A 114 -12.56 6.22 4.66
N ASP A 115 -12.07 5.30 5.48
CA ASP A 115 -10.80 5.51 6.19
C ASP A 115 -9.63 5.51 5.22
N ILE A 116 -9.65 4.61 4.24
CA ILE A 116 -8.57 4.56 3.27
C ILE A 116 -8.50 5.87 2.49
N TYR A 117 -9.63 6.35 1.98
CA TYR A 117 -9.64 7.62 1.26
C TYR A 117 -9.18 8.77 2.14
N ALA A 118 -9.62 8.82 3.39
CA ALA A 118 -9.21 9.88 4.30
C ALA A 118 -7.69 9.86 4.52
N ALA A 119 -7.12 8.69 4.59
CA ALA A 119 -5.67 8.57 4.84
C ALA A 119 -4.83 8.96 3.64
N ILE A 120 -5.31 8.72 2.42
CA ILE A 120 -4.50 8.98 1.22
C ILE A 120 -4.78 10.34 0.60
N ASP A 121 -5.90 10.95 0.91
CA ASP A 121 -6.26 12.27 0.37
C ASP A 121 -5.94 13.35 1.37
#